data_4e40f1b2414b2f01afe78f8324a6ba23
#
_entry.id   4e40f1b2414b2f01afe78f8324a6ba23
#
_cell.length_a   1.000
_cell.length_b   1.000
_cell.length_c   1.000
_cell.angle_alpha   90.00
_cell.angle_beta   90.00
_cell.angle_gamma   90.00
#
_symmetry.space_group_name_H-M   'P 1'
#
loop_
_entity.id
_entity.type
_entity.pdbx_description
1 polymer ?
#
loop_
_entity_poly.entity_id
_entity_poly.type
_entity_poly.pdbx_seq_one_letter_code
_entity_poly.pdbx_strand_id
1 'polypeptide(L)'
;MEKIFEALSSTPRRKILAYLSATDMTAGEIAERFAISKPSISKHLAILENAGLIAGEKKGQFIHYSLVRDSLVNTLNGFVQEVCPVSRPLKKESKAKAKLKKLD
;
A
#
# COMPACT_ATOMS: atom_id res chain seq x y z
N MET A 1 -9.29 -4.61 -1.00
CA MET A 1 -8.01 -5.34 -0.93
C MET A 1 -7.33 -5.48 -2.29
N GLU A 2 -8.07 -5.88 -3.29
CA GLU A 2 -7.53 -6.04 -4.65
C GLU A 2 -6.89 -4.77 -5.18
N LYS A 3 -7.55 -3.62 -5.00
CA LYS A 3 -7.03 -2.33 -5.47
C LYS A 3 -5.70 -1.98 -4.83
N ILE A 4 -5.54 -2.33 -3.55
CA ILE A 4 -4.30 -2.05 -2.83
C ILE A 4 -3.16 -2.89 -3.39
N PHE A 5 -3.37 -4.19 -3.57
CA PHE A 5 -2.35 -5.05 -4.14
C PHE A 5 -2.00 -4.66 -5.57
N GLU A 6 -3.01 -4.29 -6.36
CA GLU A 6 -2.75 -3.81 -7.72
C GLU A 6 -1.91 -2.53 -7.69
N ALA A 7 -2.25 -1.58 -6.82
CA ALA A 7 -1.49 -0.34 -6.69
C ALA A 7 -0.05 -0.62 -6.28
N LEU A 8 0.19 -1.62 -5.44
CA LEU A 8 1.52 -1.99 -4.97
C LEU A 8 2.32 -2.80 -6.00
N SER A 9 1.71 -3.24 -7.09
CA SER A 9 2.39 -4.07 -8.09
C SER A 9 3.35 -3.29 -8.98
N SER A 10 3.44 -1.98 -8.84
CA SER A 10 4.26 -1.10 -9.66
C SER A 10 5.42 -0.53 -8.85
N THR A 11 6.64 -0.64 -9.39
CA THR A 11 7.82 -0.06 -8.74
C THR A 11 7.71 1.44 -8.56
N PRO A 12 7.29 2.25 -9.57
CA PRO A 12 7.12 3.68 -9.34
C PRO A 12 6.12 3.99 -8.24
N ARG A 13 5.01 3.26 -8.17
CA ARG A 13 4.01 3.52 -7.14
C ARG A 13 4.53 3.19 -5.74
N ARG A 14 5.29 2.10 -5.59
CA ARG A 14 5.91 1.80 -4.30
C ARG A 14 6.91 2.88 -3.89
N LYS A 15 7.66 3.43 -4.85
CA LYS A 15 8.59 4.53 -4.57
C LYS A 15 7.87 5.79 -4.13
N ILE A 16 6.74 6.10 -4.76
CA ILE A 16 5.93 7.25 -4.34
C ILE A 16 5.51 7.10 -2.89
N LEU A 17 5.02 5.92 -2.51
CA LEU A 17 4.64 5.67 -1.12
C LEU A 17 5.82 5.84 -0.18
N ALA A 18 7.00 5.39 -0.57
CA ALA A 18 8.20 5.53 0.25
C ALA A 18 8.57 7.01 0.45
N TYR A 19 8.49 7.81 -0.61
CA TYR A 19 8.74 9.25 -0.49
C TYR A 19 7.70 9.90 0.44
N LEU A 20 6.44 9.56 0.29
CA LEU A 20 5.37 10.13 1.11
C LEU A 20 5.43 9.65 2.57
N SER A 21 6.13 8.58 2.83
CA SER A 21 6.30 8.12 4.22
C SER A 21 7.19 9.08 5.02
N ALA A 22 8.01 9.84 4.35
CA ALA A 22 8.90 10.81 5.01
C ALA A 22 8.25 12.18 5.17
N THR A 23 7.49 12.64 4.18
CA THR A 23 6.85 13.95 4.21
C THR A 23 5.77 14.02 3.14
N ASP A 24 4.81 14.91 3.35
CA ASP A 24 3.81 15.20 2.31
C ASP A 24 4.47 15.92 1.14
N MET A 25 3.96 15.70 -0.06
CA MET A 25 4.55 16.27 -1.26
C MET A 25 3.49 16.66 -2.27
N THR A 26 3.79 17.68 -3.07
CA THR A 26 2.96 18.01 -4.22
C THR A 26 3.27 17.07 -5.38
N ALA A 27 2.38 17.01 -6.37
CA ALA A 27 2.61 16.21 -7.57
C ALA A 27 3.90 16.62 -8.28
N GLY A 28 4.19 17.92 -8.33
CA GLY A 28 5.42 18.42 -8.93
C GLY A 28 6.66 17.95 -8.20
N GLU A 29 6.64 18.00 -6.88
CA GLU A 29 7.76 17.52 -6.07
C GLU A 29 7.99 16.03 -6.26
N ILE A 30 6.90 15.25 -6.34
CA ILE A 30 7.01 13.81 -6.62
C ILE A 30 7.61 13.60 -8.01
N ALA A 31 7.10 14.31 -9.02
CA ALA A 31 7.57 14.15 -10.39
C ALA A 31 9.06 14.43 -10.54
N GLU A 32 9.60 15.37 -9.76
CA GLU A 32 11.03 15.70 -9.81
C GLU A 32 11.93 14.54 -9.43
N ARG A 33 11.40 13.53 -8.73
CA ARG A 33 12.17 12.39 -8.28
C ARG A 33 12.16 11.23 -9.26
N PHE A 34 11.48 11.39 -10.39
CA PHE A 34 11.35 10.34 -11.39
C PHE A 34 11.76 10.83 -12.76
N ALA A 35 12.33 9.93 -13.55
CA ALA A 35 12.65 10.21 -14.95
C ALA A 35 11.50 9.81 -15.87
N ILE A 36 10.27 10.01 -15.43
CA ILE A 36 9.07 9.71 -16.21
C ILE A 36 8.22 10.97 -16.34
N SER A 37 7.30 10.96 -17.31
CA SER A 37 6.51 12.15 -17.62
C SER A 37 5.53 12.51 -16.50
N LYS A 38 5.16 13.78 -16.43
CA LYS A 38 4.14 14.24 -15.47
C LYS A 38 2.80 13.55 -15.64
N PRO A 39 2.29 13.31 -16.86
CA PRO A 39 1.06 12.54 -17.03
C PRO A 39 1.16 11.13 -16.45
N SER A 40 2.31 10.47 -16.54
CA SER A 40 2.51 9.15 -15.95
C SER A 40 2.46 9.22 -14.43
N ILE A 41 3.10 10.24 -13.84
CA ILE A 41 3.03 10.46 -12.40
C ILE A 41 1.59 10.70 -11.95
N SER A 42 0.84 11.54 -12.67
CA SER A 42 -0.57 11.79 -12.36
C SER A 42 -1.40 10.52 -12.37
N LYS A 43 -1.13 9.63 -13.33
CA LYS A 43 -1.79 8.34 -13.41
C LYS A 43 -1.49 7.45 -12.21
N HIS A 44 -0.21 7.39 -11.82
CA HIS A 44 0.18 6.62 -10.65
C HIS A 44 -0.46 7.18 -9.37
N LEU A 45 -0.52 8.49 -9.24
CA LEU A 45 -1.16 9.12 -8.08
C LEU A 45 -2.66 8.81 -8.04
N ALA A 46 -3.33 8.83 -9.18
CA ALA A 46 -4.75 8.50 -9.25
C ALA A 46 -5.01 7.04 -8.82
N ILE A 47 -4.16 6.12 -9.25
CA ILE A 47 -4.29 4.71 -8.88
C ILE A 47 -4.11 4.54 -7.37
N LEU A 48 -3.09 5.18 -6.81
CA LEU A 48 -2.83 5.13 -5.36
C LEU A 48 -3.97 5.75 -4.56
N GLU A 49 -4.49 6.88 -5.03
CA GLU A 49 -5.59 7.57 -4.36
C GLU A 49 -6.87 6.75 -4.42
N ASN A 50 -7.18 6.15 -5.56
CA ASN A 50 -8.35 5.29 -5.72
C ASN A 50 -8.26 4.04 -4.85
N ALA A 51 -7.04 3.57 -4.57
CA ALA A 51 -6.83 2.44 -3.68
C ALA A 51 -6.89 2.82 -2.20
N GLY A 52 -6.99 4.12 -1.90
CA GLY A 52 -7.06 4.59 -0.52
C GLY A 52 -5.71 4.62 0.19
N LEU A 53 -4.62 4.55 -0.56
CA LEU A 53 -3.26 4.54 0.02
C LEU A 53 -2.68 5.93 0.21
N ILE A 54 -3.15 6.90 -0.55
CA ILE A 54 -2.75 8.29 -0.40
C ILE A 54 -4.00 9.18 -0.47
N ALA A 55 -3.88 10.38 0.06
CA ALA A 55 -4.95 11.38 0.01
C ALA A 55 -4.37 12.71 -0.49
N GLY A 56 -5.09 13.35 -1.39
CA GLY A 56 -4.71 14.67 -1.88
C GLY A 56 -5.53 15.76 -1.22
N GLU A 57 -4.88 16.81 -0.76
CA GLU A 57 -5.54 17.97 -0.17
C GLU A 57 -5.10 19.22 -0.90
N LYS A 58 -6.05 19.98 -1.42
CA LYS A 58 -5.74 21.22 -2.12
C LYS A 58 -5.39 22.31 -1.14
N LYS A 59 -4.20 22.89 -1.28
CA LYS A 59 -3.73 24.01 -0.48
C LYS A 59 -3.24 25.10 -1.43
N GLY A 60 -3.99 26.19 -1.53
CA GLY A 60 -3.72 27.22 -2.53
C GLY A 60 -3.94 26.64 -3.91
N GLN A 61 -2.93 26.76 -4.79
CA GLN A 61 -3.02 26.25 -6.16
C GLN A 61 -2.37 24.86 -6.33
N PHE A 62 -1.91 24.26 -5.25
CA PHE A 62 -1.25 22.96 -5.31
C PHE A 62 -2.03 21.92 -4.53
N ILE A 63 -1.94 20.67 -5.00
CA ILE A 63 -2.47 19.53 -4.27
C ILE A 63 -1.30 18.88 -3.55
N HIS A 64 -1.42 18.73 -2.23
CA HIS A 64 -0.45 18.07 -1.39
C HIS A 64 -0.93 16.65 -1.10
N TYR A 65 -0.09 15.68 -1.40
CA TYR A 65 -0.42 14.28 -1.17
C TYR A 65 0.23 13.78 0.12
N SER A 66 -0.50 12.95 0.84
CA SER A 66 -0.04 12.36 2.07
C SER A 66 -0.34 10.87 2.07
N LEU A 67 0.47 10.11 2.80
CA LEU A 67 0.29 8.67 2.94
C LEU A 67 -0.86 8.39 3.92
N VAL A 68 -1.77 7.50 3.54
CA VAL A 68 -2.82 7.01 4.43
C VAL A 68 -2.28 5.74 5.09
N ARG A 69 -1.60 5.90 6.21
CA ARG A 69 -0.86 4.81 6.85
C ARG A 69 -1.74 3.66 7.32
N ASP A 70 -2.90 3.99 7.85
CA ASP A 70 -3.80 2.96 8.41
C ASP A 70 -4.28 1.98 7.35
N SER A 71 -4.62 2.47 6.15
CA SER A 71 -5.05 1.59 5.06
C SER A 71 -3.97 0.59 4.68
N LEU A 72 -2.74 1.06 4.54
CA LEU A 72 -1.63 0.20 4.16
C LEU A 72 -1.31 -0.80 5.26
N VAL A 73 -1.15 -0.32 6.50
CA VAL A 73 -0.82 -1.17 7.63
C VAL A 73 -1.89 -2.23 7.85
N ASN A 74 -3.16 -1.81 7.90
CA ASN A 74 -4.26 -2.74 8.18
C ASN A 74 -4.40 -3.82 7.11
N THR A 75 -4.30 -3.43 5.83
CA THR A 75 -4.43 -4.39 4.73
C THR A 75 -3.27 -5.38 4.71
N LEU A 76 -2.03 -4.89 4.76
CA LEU A 76 -0.86 -5.75 4.68
C LEU A 76 -0.71 -6.59 5.94
N ASN A 77 -0.96 -6.02 7.11
CA ASN A 77 -0.87 -6.75 8.36
C ASN A 77 -1.94 -7.86 8.42
N GLY A 78 -3.15 -7.57 7.96
CA GLY A 78 -4.20 -8.57 7.89
C GLY A 78 -3.80 -9.74 7.00
N PHE A 79 -3.24 -9.45 5.83
CA PHE A 79 -2.75 -10.48 4.92
C PHE A 79 -1.61 -11.27 5.54
N VAL A 80 -0.65 -10.57 6.15
CA VAL A 80 0.49 -11.21 6.79
C VAL A 80 0.02 -12.16 7.89
N GLN A 81 -0.95 -11.75 8.69
CA GLN A 81 -1.47 -12.59 9.76
C GLN A 81 -2.18 -13.84 9.25
N GLU A 82 -2.74 -13.80 8.06
CA GLU A 82 -3.39 -14.97 7.49
C GLU A 82 -2.42 -15.99 6.93
N VAL A 83 -1.27 -15.55 6.42
CA VAL A 83 -0.35 -16.46 5.70
C VAL A 83 0.94 -16.74 6.44
N CYS A 84 1.34 -15.90 7.40
CA CYS A 84 2.61 -16.05 8.10
C CYS A 84 2.49 -16.91 9.35
N PRO A 85 3.61 -17.48 9.83
CA PRO A 85 3.61 -18.37 10.97
C PRO A 85 3.07 -17.79 12.28
N VAL A 86 3.04 -16.47 12.44
CA VAL A 86 2.53 -15.82 13.66
C VAL A 86 1.06 -15.50 13.59
N SER A 87 0.42 -15.79 12.49
CA SER A 87 -0.97 -15.47 12.25
C SER A 87 -1.92 -16.22 13.19
N ARG A 88 -3.04 -15.57 13.53
CA ARG A 88 -3.88 -16.07 14.55
C ARG A 88 -5.00 -16.91 14.18
N PRO A 89 -6.08 -16.64 13.52
CA PRO A 89 -7.09 -17.72 13.43
C PRO A 89 -6.70 -18.80 12.46
N LEU A 90 -6.22 -18.47 11.26
CA LEU A 90 -5.92 -19.48 10.26
C LEU A 90 -4.72 -20.35 10.64
N LYS A 91 -3.75 -19.77 11.33
CA LYS A 91 -2.60 -20.56 11.77
C LYS A 91 -2.98 -21.58 12.83
N LYS A 92 -3.82 -21.21 13.80
CA LYS A 92 -4.29 -22.15 14.81
C LYS A 92 -5.06 -23.28 14.17
N GLU A 93 -5.90 -22.96 13.20
CA GLU A 93 -6.66 -23.96 12.47
C GLU A 93 -5.74 -24.93 11.73
N SER A 94 -4.73 -24.39 11.04
CA SER A 94 -3.76 -25.23 10.32
C SER A 94 -2.98 -26.14 11.25
N LYS A 95 -2.56 -25.64 12.40
CA LYS A 95 -1.85 -26.46 13.38
C LYS A 95 -2.72 -27.58 13.93
N ALA A 96 -3.97 -27.30 14.22
CA ALA A 96 -4.90 -28.31 14.70
C ALA A 96 -5.09 -29.40 13.65
N LYS A 97 -5.28 -29.04 12.40
CA LYS A 97 -5.43 -29.99 11.31
C LYS A 97 -4.17 -30.83 11.11
N ALA A 98 -3.01 -30.20 11.20
CA ALA A 98 -1.74 -30.88 11.05
C ALA A 98 -1.55 -31.93 12.17
N LYS A 99 -1.92 -31.60 13.39
CA LYS A 99 -1.84 -32.51 14.50
C LYS A 99 -2.76 -33.71 14.29
N LEU A 100 -3.99 -33.47 13.82
CA LEU A 100 -4.93 -34.55 13.53
C LEU A 100 -4.39 -35.49 12.46
N LYS A 101 -3.79 -34.93 11.42
CA LYS A 101 -3.18 -35.73 10.36
C LYS A 101 -2.02 -36.57 10.87
N LYS A 102 -1.22 -36.04 11.77
CA LYS A 102 -0.10 -36.78 12.34
C LYS A 102 -0.54 -37.91 13.24
N LEU A 103 -1.70 -37.79 13.86
CA LEU A 103 -2.25 -38.81 14.71
C LEU A 103 -2.90 -39.92 13.91
N ASP A 104 -3.27 -39.65 12.71
CA ASP A 104 -3.82 -40.64 11.80
C ASP A 104 -2.74 -41.52 11.20
#